data_1fb1527e66891ee6d42bc7b0bdc8c7a9
#
_entry.id   1fb1527e66891ee6d42bc7b0bdc8c7a9
#
_cell.length_a   1.000
_cell.length_b   1.000
_cell.length_c   1.000
_cell.angle_alpha   90.00
_cell.angle_beta   90.00
_cell.angle_gamma   90.00
#
_symmetry.space_group_name_H-M   'P 1'
#
loop_
_entity.id
_entity.type
_entity.pdbx_description
1 polymer ?
#
loop_
_entity_poly.entity_id
_entity_poly.type
_entity_poly.pdbx_seq_one_letter_code
_entity_poly.pdbx_strand_id
1 'polypeptide(L)'
;MQQNRFKVVSPYEPSGDQPEAIEALAAGLENGVGEQVLLGVTGSGKTYTMAKVIERLQRPTLVLAHNKTLAAQLCSEFREFFPDNAVEYFVSYYDYYQPEAYIPHTDTFIEKDSAINDEIDRLRHSATSSLFERRDVIIVSSVSCIYGLGDPIDYANMVISLRPGMEKSMDELLRKLVEIRYERNDIAFERNMFRVRGDTVEIYPAYASGYAFRIEFFGDEVERLTEINVVTGAPTRILNHVAVYPASHYVTTKEKMERAIGEIRRELAERVAWFEANGRLLEAQRIRQRTEYDIEMMQELGYCSGIENYSRVISGRAPGSAPMTLIDYFPEDFILFVDESHVTLPQVRAMYRGDRSRKETLVEYGFRLPSAFDNRPLKYEEFDARIHQAVYVSATPGAYERERAGQIAEQVIRPTGLLDPRIEVRPVEGQIDDLIGEINARTAKNQRTLVTTLTVKMAEDLTAYFTDAGIRCRYLHHNIGSIE
;
A
#
# COMPACT_ATOMS: atom_id res chain seq x y z
N MET A 1 -13.02 -10.84 -23.85
CA MET A 1 -12.59 -9.67 -23.07
C MET A 1 -11.76 -8.80 -24.00
N GLN A 2 -12.16 -7.55 -24.27
CA GLN A 2 -11.25 -6.59 -24.85
C GLN A 2 -10.11 -6.43 -23.85
N GLN A 3 -8.89 -6.83 -24.21
CA GLN A 3 -7.73 -6.51 -23.41
C GLN A 3 -7.58 -4.99 -23.44
N ASN A 4 -7.91 -4.34 -22.33
CA ASN A 4 -7.59 -2.95 -22.17
C ASN A 4 -6.08 -2.81 -22.31
N ARG A 5 -5.64 -1.87 -23.13
CA ARG A 5 -4.23 -1.59 -23.37
C ARG A 5 -3.85 -0.30 -22.68
N PHE A 6 -2.66 -0.21 -22.18
CA PHE A 6 -2.11 1.06 -21.73
C PHE A 6 -2.04 2.03 -22.91
N LYS A 7 -2.60 3.21 -22.70
CA LYS A 7 -2.57 4.30 -23.67
C LYS A 7 -2.31 5.61 -22.96
N VAL A 8 -1.18 6.21 -23.25
CA VAL A 8 -0.83 7.53 -22.72
C VAL A 8 -1.66 8.61 -23.42
N VAL A 9 -2.34 9.41 -22.62
CA VAL A 9 -3.02 10.64 -23.06
C VAL A 9 -2.22 11.81 -22.52
N SER A 10 -1.61 12.58 -23.39
CA SER A 10 -0.75 13.70 -23.01
C SER A 10 -0.76 14.78 -24.08
N PRO A 11 -0.75 16.07 -23.72
CA PRO A 11 -0.53 17.15 -24.67
C PRO A 11 0.94 17.27 -25.09
N TYR A 12 1.83 16.49 -24.47
CA TYR A 12 3.28 16.55 -24.71
C TYR A 12 3.73 15.39 -25.58
N GLU A 13 4.73 15.66 -26.43
CA GLU A 13 5.49 14.65 -27.15
C GLU A 13 6.88 14.50 -26.51
N PRO A 14 7.48 13.29 -26.57
CA PRO A 14 8.83 13.09 -26.05
C PRO A 14 9.83 14.07 -26.69
N SER A 15 10.63 14.72 -25.87
CA SER A 15 11.61 15.71 -26.31
C SER A 15 12.92 15.66 -25.50
N GLY A 16 13.96 16.33 -26.00
CA GLY A 16 15.29 16.25 -25.41
C GLY A 16 15.84 14.82 -25.46
N ASP A 17 16.29 14.28 -24.32
CA ASP A 17 16.83 12.92 -24.21
C ASP A 17 15.73 11.86 -24.03
N GLN A 18 14.45 12.28 -23.86
CA GLN A 18 13.36 11.32 -23.58
C GLN A 18 13.19 10.25 -24.66
N PRO A 19 13.21 10.56 -25.98
CA PRO A 19 13.06 9.54 -27.01
C PRO A 19 14.10 8.43 -26.92
N GLU A 20 15.37 8.78 -26.72
CA GLU A 20 16.48 7.84 -26.61
C GLU A 20 16.37 7.02 -25.31
N ALA A 21 16.04 7.67 -24.18
CA ALA A 21 15.85 6.99 -22.91
C ALA A 21 14.68 6.00 -22.93
N ILE A 22 13.54 6.36 -23.54
CA ILE A 22 12.38 5.49 -23.72
C ILE A 22 12.75 4.27 -24.56
N GLU A 23 13.42 4.50 -25.70
CA GLU A 23 13.84 3.42 -26.62
C GLU A 23 14.82 2.47 -25.91
N ALA A 24 15.83 3.00 -25.25
CA ALA A 24 16.85 2.25 -24.56
C ALA A 24 16.25 1.37 -23.44
N LEU A 25 15.42 1.96 -22.55
CA LEU A 25 14.81 1.24 -21.45
C LEU A 25 13.83 0.16 -21.95
N ALA A 26 12.98 0.51 -22.89
CA ALA A 26 12.00 -0.46 -23.42
C ALA A 26 12.68 -1.61 -24.14
N ALA A 27 13.65 -1.34 -25.04
CA ALA A 27 14.42 -2.38 -25.73
C ALA A 27 15.20 -3.26 -24.72
N GLY A 28 15.78 -2.66 -23.67
CA GLY A 28 16.44 -3.42 -22.60
C GLY A 28 15.48 -4.38 -21.91
N LEU A 29 14.27 -3.95 -21.54
CA LEU A 29 13.25 -4.79 -20.91
C LEU A 29 12.73 -5.87 -21.87
N GLU A 30 12.53 -5.56 -23.15
CA GLU A 30 12.15 -6.52 -24.20
C GLU A 30 13.23 -7.61 -24.41
N ASN A 31 14.49 -7.24 -24.28
CA ASN A 31 15.64 -8.15 -24.42
C ASN A 31 16.01 -8.88 -23.11
N GLY A 32 15.22 -8.73 -22.04
CA GLY A 32 15.40 -9.45 -20.78
C GLY A 32 16.48 -8.89 -19.86
N VAL A 33 16.90 -7.63 -20.03
CA VAL A 33 17.80 -6.97 -19.07
C VAL A 33 17.09 -6.89 -17.72
N GLY A 34 17.69 -7.49 -16.68
CA GLY A 34 17.09 -7.58 -15.36
C GLY A 34 16.99 -6.25 -14.64
N GLU A 35 18.05 -5.46 -14.66
CA GLU A 35 18.09 -4.19 -13.94
C GLU A 35 18.67 -3.09 -14.83
N GLN A 36 18.01 -1.94 -14.81
CA GLN A 36 18.42 -0.76 -15.59
C GLN A 36 18.30 0.49 -14.72
N VAL A 37 19.02 1.53 -15.10
CA VAL A 37 18.95 2.85 -14.45
C VAL A 37 18.44 3.88 -15.45
N LEU A 38 17.43 4.67 -15.04
CA LEU A 38 17.11 5.95 -15.64
C LEU A 38 17.78 7.05 -14.80
N LEU A 39 18.91 7.56 -15.28
CA LEU A 39 19.60 8.70 -14.69
C LEU A 39 18.98 9.97 -15.25
N GLY A 40 18.03 10.55 -14.53
CA GLY A 40 17.29 11.72 -15.00
C GLY A 40 17.34 12.86 -14.02
N VAL A 41 17.83 14.03 -14.47
CA VAL A 41 17.86 15.24 -13.64
C VAL A 41 16.44 15.66 -13.23
N THR A 42 16.35 16.42 -12.15
CA THR A 42 15.06 16.98 -11.70
C THR A 42 14.48 17.89 -12.79
N GLY A 43 13.20 17.68 -13.11
CA GLY A 43 12.52 18.44 -14.16
C GLY A 43 12.78 17.95 -15.59
N SER A 44 13.44 16.81 -15.79
CA SER A 44 13.61 16.21 -17.13
C SER A 44 12.37 15.44 -17.62
N GLY A 45 11.35 15.25 -16.78
CA GLY A 45 10.13 14.51 -17.14
C GLY A 45 10.26 12.99 -16.98
N LYS A 46 10.96 12.51 -15.95
CA LYS A 46 11.14 11.08 -15.66
C LYS A 46 9.82 10.32 -15.61
N THR A 47 8.78 10.88 -14.98
CA THR A 47 7.45 10.24 -14.88
C THR A 47 6.84 10.00 -16.26
N TYR A 48 6.98 10.98 -17.16
CA TYR A 48 6.52 10.82 -18.54
C TYR A 48 7.28 9.74 -19.30
N THR A 49 8.59 9.68 -19.11
CA THR A 49 9.44 8.60 -19.68
C THR A 49 8.98 7.22 -19.16
N MET A 50 8.74 7.07 -17.86
CA MET A 50 8.16 5.83 -17.29
C MET A 50 6.82 5.49 -17.94
N ALA A 51 5.91 6.47 -18.09
CA ALA A 51 4.62 6.26 -18.72
C ALA A 51 4.74 5.77 -20.17
N LYS A 52 5.65 6.34 -20.95
CA LYS A 52 5.88 5.91 -22.35
C LYS A 52 6.51 4.52 -22.44
N VAL A 53 7.37 4.14 -21.50
CA VAL A 53 7.92 2.76 -21.41
C VAL A 53 6.79 1.77 -21.07
N ILE A 54 5.93 2.09 -20.10
CA ILE A 54 4.77 1.26 -19.72
C ILE A 54 3.81 1.08 -20.90
N GLU A 55 3.49 2.18 -21.61
CA GLU A 55 2.65 2.15 -22.83
C GLU A 55 3.21 1.21 -23.88
N ARG A 56 4.52 1.24 -24.10
CA ARG A 56 5.17 0.38 -25.11
C ARG A 56 5.13 -1.10 -24.72
N LEU A 57 5.42 -1.41 -23.46
CA LEU A 57 5.59 -2.79 -23.00
C LEU A 57 4.28 -3.50 -22.67
N GLN A 58 3.21 -2.78 -22.37
CA GLN A 58 1.88 -3.35 -22.10
C GLN A 58 1.88 -4.38 -20.96
N ARG A 59 2.67 -4.16 -19.89
CA ARG A 59 2.83 -5.09 -18.76
C ARG A 59 2.39 -4.45 -17.46
N PRO A 60 1.77 -5.21 -16.54
CA PRO A 60 1.47 -4.71 -15.19
C PRO A 60 2.71 -4.11 -14.53
N THR A 61 2.52 -3.02 -13.82
CA THR A 61 3.64 -2.22 -13.32
C THR A 61 3.46 -1.87 -11.84
N LEU A 62 4.52 -2.09 -11.06
CA LEU A 62 4.65 -1.58 -9.69
C LEU A 62 5.61 -0.39 -9.70
N VAL A 63 5.17 0.75 -9.18
CA VAL A 63 6.00 1.94 -8.97
C VAL A 63 6.20 2.12 -7.47
N LEU A 64 7.44 1.99 -7.00
CA LEU A 64 7.80 2.10 -5.59
C LEU A 64 8.40 3.46 -5.28
N ALA A 65 7.79 4.17 -4.33
CA ALA A 65 8.22 5.48 -3.83
C ALA A 65 8.58 5.41 -2.35
N HIS A 66 9.49 6.25 -1.86
CA HIS A 66 9.99 6.18 -0.49
C HIS A 66 9.03 6.75 0.57
N ASN A 67 7.99 7.50 0.20
CA ASN A 67 7.00 8.01 1.14
C ASN A 67 5.60 8.15 0.52
N LYS A 68 4.58 8.36 1.38
CA LYS A 68 3.17 8.49 0.96
C LYS A 68 2.92 9.68 0.05
N THR A 69 3.54 10.82 0.33
CA THR A 69 3.32 12.07 -0.42
C THR A 69 3.82 11.97 -1.85
N LEU A 70 5.04 11.44 -2.02
CA LEU A 70 5.59 11.19 -3.36
C LEU A 70 4.77 10.13 -4.11
N ALA A 71 4.37 9.05 -3.43
CA ALA A 71 3.49 8.04 -4.02
C ALA A 71 2.14 8.63 -4.46
N ALA A 72 1.54 9.55 -3.70
CA ALA A 72 0.31 10.23 -4.07
C ALA A 72 0.50 11.14 -5.29
N GLN A 73 1.60 11.90 -5.34
CA GLN A 73 1.94 12.73 -6.49
C GLN A 73 2.12 11.89 -7.75
N LEU A 74 2.94 10.84 -7.71
CA LEU A 74 3.15 9.93 -8.84
C LEU A 74 1.85 9.26 -9.29
N CYS A 75 1.00 8.84 -8.34
CA CYS A 75 -0.29 8.26 -8.65
C CYS A 75 -1.19 9.25 -9.40
N SER A 76 -1.19 10.53 -8.99
CA SER A 76 -1.94 11.61 -9.69
C SER A 76 -1.41 11.82 -11.09
N GLU A 77 -0.08 11.93 -11.27
CA GLU A 77 0.56 12.10 -12.56
C GLU A 77 0.26 10.91 -13.51
N PHE A 78 0.35 9.67 -13.01
CA PHE A 78 0.00 8.50 -13.81
C PHE A 78 -1.49 8.44 -14.17
N ARG A 79 -2.41 8.87 -13.30
CA ARG A 79 -3.84 8.97 -13.62
C ARG A 79 -4.13 9.98 -14.72
N GLU A 80 -3.38 11.06 -14.77
CA GLU A 80 -3.47 12.03 -15.88
C GLU A 80 -2.98 11.41 -17.19
N PHE A 81 -1.89 10.66 -17.17
CA PHE A 81 -1.35 9.98 -18.36
C PHE A 81 -2.19 8.77 -18.81
N PHE A 82 -2.85 8.08 -17.89
CA PHE A 82 -3.60 6.85 -18.15
C PHE A 82 -5.06 6.93 -17.65
N PRO A 83 -5.88 7.85 -18.18
CA PRO A 83 -7.23 8.08 -17.68
C PRO A 83 -8.17 6.87 -17.84
N ASP A 84 -7.92 5.98 -18.80
CA ASP A 84 -8.75 4.81 -19.09
C ASP A 84 -8.19 3.50 -18.49
N ASN A 85 -7.03 3.54 -17.85
CA ASN A 85 -6.35 2.38 -17.28
C ASN A 85 -6.46 2.36 -15.75
N ALA A 86 -6.18 1.21 -15.13
CA ALA A 86 -6.20 1.10 -13.68
C ALA A 86 -4.91 1.66 -13.08
N VAL A 87 -4.98 2.85 -12.51
CA VAL A 87 -3.89 3.46 -11.74
C VAL A 87 -4.29 3.48 -10.27
N GLU A 88 -3.68 2.60 -9.52
CA GLU A 88 -4.02 2.28 -8.14
C GLU A 88 -3.00 2.82 -7.15
N TYR A 89 -3.45 3.04 -5.92
CA TYR A 89 -2.64 3.58 -4.84
C TYR A 89 -2.55 2.59 -3.68
N PHE A 90 -1.35 2.21 -3.28
CA PHE A 90 -1.14 1.21 -2.22
C PHE A 90 -0.10 1.68 -1.20
N VAL A 91 -0.56 2.30 -0.12
CA VAL A 91 0.28 2.78 0.98
C VAL A 91 -0.22 2.25 2.32
N SER A 92 0.44 2.58 3.41
CA SER A 92 -0.06 2.26 4.76
C SER A 92 -1.42 2.94 4.98
N TYR A 93 -2.43 2.16 5.36
CA TYR A 93 -3.79 2.64 5.61
C TYR A 93 -3.99 3.30 6.98
N TYR A 94 -2.91 3.46 7.75
CA TYR A 94 -2.97 4.16 9.03
C TYR A 94 -2.72 5.66 8.84
N ASP A 95 -3.63 6.51 9.31
CA ASP A 95 -3.39 7.96 9.47
C ASP A 95 -2.45 8.21 10.62
N TYR A 96 -2.66 7.46 11.72
CA TYR A 96 -1.78 7.39 12.87
C TYR A 96 -1.45 5.94 13.16
N TYR A 97 -0.19 5.63 13.42
CA TYR A 97 0.27 4.30 13.74
C TYR A 97 1.32 4.31 14.84
N GLN A 98 0.93 3.85 16.03
CA GLN A 98 1.83 3.52 17.11
C GLN A 98 1.95 2.00 17.19
N PRO A 99 3.08 1.42 16.79
CA PRO A 99 3.25 -0.03 16.89
C PRO A 99 3.30 -0.47 18.35
N GLU A 100 2.75 -1.65 18.60
CA GLU A 100 2.91 -2.33 19.89
C GLU A 100 4.40 -2.47 20.22
N ALA A 101 4.79 -2.09 21.44
CA ALA A 101 6.18 -2.18 21.89
C ALA A 101 6.24 -2.43 23.42
N TYR A 102 7.34 -2.99 23.88
CA TYR A 102 7.62 -3.12 25.30
C TYR A 102 9.00 -2.58 25.61
N ILE A 103 9.09 -1.75 26.66
CA ILE A 103 10.32 -1.12 27.14
C ILE A 103 10.69 -1.75 28.48
N PRO A 104 11.59 -2.73 28.52
CA PRO A 104 11.87 -3.52 29.74
C PRO A 104 12.38 -2.70 30.93
N HIS A 105 13.21 -1.68 30.71
CA HIS A 105 13.83 -0.90 31.77
C HIS A 105 12.85 0.01 32.53
N THR A 106 11.70 0.33 31.94
CA THR A 106 10.62 1.12 32.57
C THR A 106 9.38 0.28 32.84
N ASP A 107 9.39 -1.01 32.51
CA ASP A 107 8.23 -1.92 32.53
C ASP A 107 7.00 -1.29 31.84
N THR A 108 7.24 -0.64 30.69
CA THR A 108 6.19 0.10 29.99
C THR A 108 5.77 -0.69 28.76
N PHE A 109 4.52 -1.16 28.74
CA PHE A 109 3.88 -1.69 27.55
C PHE A 109 3.16 -0.58 26.80
N ILE A 110 3.52 -0.41 25.53
CA ILE A 110 2.86 0.48 24.60
C ILE A 110 1.91 -0.36 23.78
N GLU A 111 0.62 -0.15 23.97
CA GLU A 111 -0.40 -0.84 23.18
C GLU A 111 -0.39 -0.33 21.74
N LYS A 112 -0.73 -1.21 20.79
CA LYS A 112 -0.94 -0.80 19.40
C LYS A 112 -2.10 0.19 19.37
N ASP A 113 -1.81 1.41 18.91
CA ASP A 113 -2.81 2.42 18.63
C ASP A 113 -2.75 2.81 17.17
N SER A 114 -3.89 2.82 16.50
CA SER A 114 -3.94 3.10 15.07
C SER A 114 -5.32 3.62 14.67
N ALA A 115 -5.32 4.68 13.87
CA ALA A 115 -6.49 5.16 13.16
C ALA A 115 -6.41 4.67 11.71
N ILE A 116 -7.39 3.89 11.29
CA ILE A 116 -7.49 3.39 9.92
C ILE A 116 -8.16 4.48 9.07
N ASN A 117 -7.54 4.77 7.93
CA ASN A 117 -8.13 5.61 6.90
C ASN A 117 -8.94 4.73 5.95
N ASP A 118 -10.26 4.84 6.02
CA ASP A 118 -11.19 4.03 5.22
C ASP A 118 -11.01 4.21 3.71
N GLU A 119 -10.63 5.40 3.28
CA GLU A 119 -10.38 5.66 1.86
C GLU A 119 -9.10 4.98 1.38
N ILE A 120 -8.02 5.02 2.17
CA ILE A 120 -6.78 4.31 1.83
C ILE A 120 -7.00 2.79 1.89
N ASP A 121 -7.78 2.29 2.86
CA ASP A 121 -8.15 0.88 2.91
C ASP A 121 -8.91 0.44 1.66
N ARG A 122 -9.90 1.23 1.22
CA ARG A 122 -10.61 1.02 -0.03
C ARG A 122 -9.67 0.97 -1.23
N LEU A 123 -8.72 1.92 -1.33
CA LEU A 123 -7.74 1.95 -2.42
C LEU A 123 -6.82 0.73 -2.44
N ARG A 124 -6.47 0.19 -1.27
CA ARG A 124 -5.69 -1.06 -1.17
C ARG A 124 -6.47 -2.26 -1.69
N HIS A 125 -7.76 -2.36 -1.35
CA HIS A 125 -8.65 -3.39 -1.91
C HIS A 125 -8.85 -3.22 -3.41
N SER A 126 -8.97 -1.97 -3.90
CA SER A 126 -9.03 -1.68 -5.33
C SER A 126 -7.77 -2.15 -6.06
N ALA A 127 -6.60 -1.89 -5.50
CA ALA A 127 -5.33 -2.31 -6.09
C ALA A 127 -5.21 -3.84 -6.23
N THR A 128 -5.56 -4.59 -5.18
CA THR A 128 -5.49 -6.05 -5.22
C THR A 128 -6.54 -6.68 -6.15
N SER A 129 -7.79 -6.19 -6.14
CA SER A 129 -8.83 -6.69 -7.05
C SER A 129 -8.49 -6.38 -8.52
N SER A 130 -7.96 -5.20 -8.82
CA SER A 130 -7.55 -4.83 -10.19
C SER A 130 -6.51 -5.78 -10.77
N LEU A 131 -5.57 -6.28 -9.97
CA LEU A 131 -4.56 -7.26 -10.43
C LEU A 131 -5.17 -8.60 -10.87
N PHE A 132 -6.31 -9.01 -10.28
CA PHE A 132 -7.01 -10.23 -10.69
C PHE A 132 -7.93 -10.02 -11.91
N GLU A 133 -8.41 -8.81 -12.12
CA GLU A 133 -9.39 -8.52 -13.18
C GLU A 133 -8.75 -8.04 -14.49
N ARG A 134 -7.61 -7.35 -14.39
CA ARG A 134 -7.02 -6.58 -15.50
C ARG A 134 -5.53 -6.84 -15.65
N ARG A 135 -5.03 -6.55 -16.83
CA ARG A 135 -3.59 -6.58 -17.14
C ARG A 135 -2.99 -5.17 -17.23
N ASP A 136 -3.82 -4.17 -17.51
CA ASP A 136 -3.45 -2.77 -17.65
C ASP A 136 -3.51 -2.04 -16.29
N VAL A 137 -2.70 -2.53 -15.34
CA VAL A 137 -2.67 -2.05 -13.95
C VAL A 137 -1.32 -1.45 -13.61
N ILE A 138 -1.34 -0.22 -13.12
CA ILE A 138 -0.20 0.46 -12.50
C ILE A 138 -0.52 0.62 -11.02
N ILE A 139 0.31 0.08 -10.13
CA ILE A 139 0.18 0.33 -8.69
C ILE A 139 1.33 1.22 -8.25
N VAL A 140 1.00 2.39 -7.72
CA VAL A 140 1.98 3.26 -7.06
C VAL A 140 1.93 2.99 -5.56
N SER A 141 3.05 2.55 -5.01
CA SER A 141 3.15 2.11 -3.63
C SER A 141 4.30 2.78 -2.88
N SER A 142 4.14 2.90 -1.56
CA SER A 142 5.26 3.11 -0.65
C SER A 142 5.89 1.75 -0.28
N VAL A 143 6.84 1.74 0.64
CA VAL A 143 7.41 0.49 1.20
C VAL A 143 6.38 -0.46 1.81
N SER A 144 5.11 -0.07 1.89
CA SER A 144 4.01 -0.94 2.32
C SER A 144 3.86 -2.20 1.45
N CYS A 145 4.33 -2.18 0.21
CA CYS A 145 4.29 -3.34 -0.69
C CYS A 145 5.16 -4.53 -0.24
N ILE A 146 6.13 -4.32 0.65
CA ILE A 146 6.97 -5.40 1.19
C ILE A 146 6.49 -5.95 2.52
N TYR A 147 5.41 -5.39 3.09
CA TYR A 147 4.80 -5.88 4.32
C TYR A 147 3.82 -7.03 4.06
N GLY A 148 3.67 -7.89 5.08
CA GLY A 148 2.76 -9.02 5.01
C GLY A 148 1.34 -8.63 4.62
N LEU A 149 0.81 -9.38 3.67
CA LEU A 149 -0.56 -9.34 3.18
C LEU A 149 -1.12 -10.75 3.23
N GLY A 150 -2.42 -10.94 3.03
CA GLY A 150 -3.01 -12.27 2.92
C GLY A 150 -2.46 -13.07 1.74
N ASP A 151 -2.68 -14.38 1.77
CA ASP A 151 -2.29 -15.25 0.66
C ASP A 151 -3.11 -14.91 -0.60
N PRO A 152 -2.48 -14.57 -1.75
CA PRO A 152 -3.22 -14.25 -2.98
C PRO A 152 -4.04 -15.42 -3.50
N ILE A 153 -3.63 -16.67 -3.26
CA ILE A 153 -4.37 -17.88 -3.67
C ILE A 153 -5.66 -17.99 -2.85
N ASP A 154 -5.59 -17.82 -1.53
CA ASP A 154 -6.77 -17.82 -0.67
C ASP A 154 -7.72 -16.67 -1.04
N TYR A 155 -7.17 -15.47 -1.26
CA TYR A 155 -7.95 -14.32 -1.67
C TYR A 155 -8.68 -14.54 -2.99
N ALA A 156 -8.02 -15.10 -3.99
CA ALA A 156 -8.61 -15.43 -5.30
C ALA A 156 -9.68 -16.54 -5.21
N ASN A 157 -9.42 -17.58 -4.41
CA ASN A 157 -10.34 -18.72 -4.25
C ASN A 157 -11.64 -18.36 -3.51
N MET A 158 -11.61 -17.28 -2.74
CA MET A 158 -12.77 -16.81 -1.98
C MET A 158 -13.60 -15.75 -2.73
N VAL A 159 -13.25 -15.40 -3.96
CA VAL A 159 -14.03 -14.50 -4.80
C VAL A 159 -15.38 -15.12 -5.14
N ILE A 160 -16.48 -14.36 -4.93
CA ILE A 160 -17.81 -14.77 -5.33
C ILE A 160 -18.07 -14.28 -6.75
N SER A 161 -18.17 -15.21 -7.69
CA SER A 161 -18.51 -14.93 -9.09
C SER A 161 -19.98 -15.20 -9.34
N LEU A 162 -20.71 -14.22 -9.90
CA LEU A 162 -22.13 -14.30 -10.20
C LEU A 162 -22.41 -13.94 -11.66
N ARG A 163 -23.36 -14.65 -12.27
CA ARG A 163 -23.84 -14.39 -13.64
C ARG A 163 -25.35 -14.58 -13.70
N PRO A 164 -26.09 -13.85 -14.54
CA PRO A 164 -27.50 -14.14 -14.80
C PRO A 164 -27.69 -15.58 -15.32
N GLY A 165 -28.73 -16.26 -14.86
CA GLY A 165 -29.01 -17.65 -15.18
C GLY A 165 -28.21 -18.69 -14.36
N MET A 166 -27.44 -18.24 -13.37
CA MET A 166 -26.67 -19.14 -12.51
C MET A 166 -27.58 -19.73 -11.43
N GLU A 167 -27.61 -21.06 -11.31
CA GLU A 167 -28.22 -21.74 -10.17
C GLU A 167 -27.39 -21.49 -8.91
N LYS A 168 -27.96 -20.76 -8.00
CA LYS A 168 -27.38 -20.43 -6.69
C LYS A 168 -28.44 -19.89 -5.77
N SER A 169 -28.63 -20.53 -4.62
CA SER A 169 -29.60 -20.03 -3.66
C SER A 169 -29.11 -18.74 -2.98
N MET A 170 -30.08 -17.88 -2.63
CA MET A 170 -29.79 -16.66 -1.88
C MET A 170 -29.07 -16.99 -0.56
N ASP A 171 -29.50 -18.03 0.16
CA ASP A 171 -28.87 -18.45 1.43
C ASP A 171 -27.40 -18.86 1.27
N GLU A 172 -27.05 -19.51 0.15
CA GLU A 172 -25.67 -19.82 -0.16
C GLU A 172 -24.84 -18.55 -0.39
N LEU A 173 -25.40 -17.58 -1.12
CA LEU A 173 -24.74 -16.29 -1.32
C LEU A 173 -24.51 -15.57 0.01
N LEU A 174 -25.54 -15.50 0.87
CA LEU A 174 -25.43 -14.83 2.17
C LEU A 174 -24.36 -15.46 3.07
N ARG A 175 -24.29 -16.81 3.13
CA ARG A 175 -23.23 -17.51 3.89
C ARG A 175 -21.84 -17.17 3.35
N LYS A 176 -21.67 -17.20 2.02
CA LYS A 176 -20.39 -16.86 1.41
C LYS A 176 -19.98 -15.40 1.65
N LEU A 177 -20.92 -14.45 1.66
CA LEU A 177 -20.63 -13.07 1.99
C LEU A 177 -20.07 -12.92 3.40
N VAL A 178 -20.66 -13.62 4.38
CA VAL A 178 -20.12 -13.64 5.76
C VAL A 178 -18.74 -14.30 5.83
N GLU A 179 -18.52 -15.40 5.09
CA GLU A 179 -17.20 -16.06 5.02
C GLU A 179 -16.12 -15.12 4.50
N ILE A 180 -16.44 -14.26 3.51
CA ILE A 180 -15.51 -13.28 2.95
C ILE A 180 -15.54 -11.93 3.67
N ARG A 181 -16.08 -11.89 4.90
CA ARG A 181 -16.04 -10.75 5.83
C ARG A 181 -16.95 -9.58 5.49
N TYR A 182 -18.04 -9.78 4.77
CA TYR A 182 -19.08 -8.78 4.66
C TYR A 182 -20.04 -8.90 5.83
N GLU A 183 -20.50 -7.75 6.32
CA GLU A 183 -21.48 -7.67 7.41
C GLU A 183 -22.88 -7.38 6.86
N ARG A 184 -23.91 -8.02 7.45
CA ARG A 184 -25.28 -7.70 7.12
C ARG A 184 -25.74 -6.47 7.89
N ASN A 185 -26.17 -5.45 7.16
CA ASN A 185 -26.81 -4.28 7.75
C ASN A 185 -27.91 -3.76 6.81
N ASP A 186 -29.16 -3.98 7.20
CA ASP A 186 -30.30 -3.60 6.38
C ASP A 186 -30.69 -2.11 6.54
N ILE A 187 -30.08 -1.39 7.50
CA ILE A 187 -30.36 0.02 7.84
C ILE A 187 -29.22 0.92 7.35
N ALA A 188 -28.03 0.76 7.92
CA ALA A 188 -26.84 1.50 7.50
C ALA A 188 -26.10 0.68 6.42
N PHE A 189 -26.08 1.19 5.19
CA PHE A 189 -25.48 0.48 4.06
C PHE A 189 -24.18 1.17 3.67
N GLU A 190 -23.11 0.66 4.26
CA GLU A 190 -21.76 1.18 4.10
C GLU A 190 -20.86 0.17 3.38
N ARG A 191 -19.64 0.56 3.05
CA ARG A 191 -18.62 -0.30 2.45
C ARG A 191 -18.41 -1.56 3.32
N ASN A 192 -18.17 -2.70 2.70
CA ASN A 192 -18.03 -4.02 3.33
C ASN A 192 -19.36 -4.59 3.91
N MET A 193 -20.50 -4.03 3.52
CA MET A 193 -21.79 -4.49 3.98
C MET A 193 -22.65 -5.03 2.85
N PHE A 194 -23.59 -5.87 3.23
CA PHE A 194 -24.70 -6.28 2.36
C PHE A 194 -26.04 -6.13 3.08
N ARG A 195 -27.10 -5.96 2.32
CA ARG A 195 -28.46 -5.92 2.83
C ARG A 195 -29.41 -6.77 1.97
N VAL A 196 -30.49 -7.21 2.57
CA VAL A 196 -31.48 -8.11 1.93
C VAL A 196 -32.86 -7.49 1.99
N ARG A 197 -33.56 -7.47 0.84
CA ARG A 197 -34.92 -6.99 0.72
C ARG A 197 -35.71 -7.91 -0.19
N GLY A 198 -36.53 -8.81 0.39
CA GLY A 198 -37.23 -9.85 -0.39
C GLY A 198 -36.22 -10.76 -1.10
N ASP A 199 -36.41 -10.94 -2.39
CA ASP A 199 -35.53 -11.75 -3.24
C ASP A 199 -34.35 -10.99 -3.82
N THR A 200 -33.96 -9.88 -3.17
CA THR A 200 -32.88 -9.00 -3.63
C THR A 200 -31.80 -8.87 -2.57
N VAL A 201 -30.56 -9.08 -2.97
CA VAL A 201 -29.34 -8.83 -2.16
C VAL A 201 -28.59 -7.66 -2.77
N GLU A 202 -28.28 -6.66 -1.96
CA GLU A 202 -27.40 -5.55 -2.35
C GLU A 202 -26.07 -5.64 -1.60
N ILE A 203 -24.97 -5.53 -2.31
CA ILE A 203 -23.60 -5.68 -1.77
C ILE A 203 -22.81 -4.41 -2.08
N TYR A 204 -22.25 -3.78 -1.05
CA TYR A 204 -21.32 -2.66 -1.22
C TYR A 204 -19.88 -3.16 -1.11
N PRO A 205 -19.18 -3.37 -2.24
CA PRO A 205 -17.88 -4.00 -2.25
C PRO A 205 -16.80 -3.21 -1.49
N ALA A 206 -15.81 -3.92 -0.95
CA ALA A 206 -14.67 -3.36 -0.22
C ALA A 206 -13.86 -2.32 -1.03
N TYR A 207 -13.79 -2.52 -2.34
CA TYR A 207 -13.02 -1.71 -3.29
C TYR A 207 -13.85 -0.64 -4.00
N ALA A 208 -15.18 -0.64 -3.84
CA ALA A 208 -16.06 0.25 -4.59
C ALA A 208 -16.09 1.68 -4.03
N SER A 209 -16.29 2.65 -4.92
CA SER A 209 -16.50 4.04 -4.59
C SER A 209 -17.84 4.52 -5.13
N GLY A 210 -18.85 4.65 -4.24
CA GLY A 210 -20.15 5.22 -4.58
C GLY A 210 -21.09 4.30 -5.37
N TYR A 211 -20.74 3.05 -5.63
CA TYR A 211 -21.60 2.07 -6.28
C TYR A 211 -21.70 0.77 -5.48
N ALA A 212 -22.78 0.04 -5.68
CA ALA A 212 -23.02 -1.28 -5.12
C ALA A 212 -23.59 -2.21 -6.19
N PHE A 213 -23.56 -3.52 -5.92
CA PHE A 213 -24.20 -4.52 -6.76
C PHE A 213 -25.54 -4.91 -6.19
N ARG A 214 -26.57 -4.93 -7.03
CA ARG A 214 -27.88 -5.48 -6.74
C ARG A 214 -28.03 -6.80 -7.48
N ILE A 215 -28.29 -7.87 -6.74
CA ILE A 215 -28.50 -9.22 -7.20
C ILE A 215 -29.96 -9.57 -6.97
N GLU A 216 -30.72 -9.81 -8.02
CA GLU A 216 -32.12 -10.18 -7.97
C GLU A 216 -32.23 -11.68 -8.25
N PHE A 217 -33.01 -12.40 -7.41
CA PHE A 217 -33.21 -13.83 -7.48
C PHE A 217 -34.63 -14.17 -7.92
N PHE A 218 -34.74 -15.23 -8.69
CA PHE A 218 -36.02 -15.91 -8.94
C PHE A 218 -35.90 -17.37 -8.48
N GLY A 219 -36.42 -17.66 -7.29
CA GLY A 219 -36.16 -18.93 -6.62
C GLY A 219 -34.68 -19.11 -6.30
N ASP A 220 -34.08 -20.19 -6.76
CA ASP A 220 -32.63 -20.49 -6.59
C ASP A 220 -31.77 -20.09 -7.82
N GLU A 221 -32.26 -19.18 -8.65
CA GLU A 221 -31.53 -18.68 -9.83
C GLU A 221 -31.29 -17.18 -9.70
N VAL A 222 -30.07 -16.75 -10.10
CA VAL A 222 -29.73 -15.33 -10.25
C VAL A 222 -30.39 -14.80 -11.51
N GLU A 223 -31.48 -14.02 -11.37
CA GLU A 223 -32.23 -13.47 -12.50
C GLU A 223 -31.51 -12.30 -13.15
N ARG A 224 -31.05 -11.35 -12.33
CA ARG A 224 -30.45 -10.09 -12.82
C ARG A 224 -29.37 -9.57 -11.90
N LEU A 225 -28.35 -8.97 -12.53
CA LEU A 225 -27.26 -8.24 -11.87
C LEU A 225 -27.29 -6.79 -12.31
N THR A 226 -27.27 -5.87 -11.36
CA THR A 226 -27.35 -4.43 -11.63
C THR A 226 -26.34 -3.68 -10.76
N GLU A 227 -25.60 -2.75 -11.35
CA GLU A 227 -24.86 -1.76 -10.60
C GLU A 227 -25.79 -0.62 -10.22
N ILE A 228 -25.74 -0.21 -8.96
CA ILE A 228 -26.57 0.87 -8.42
C ILE A 228 -25.70 1.95 -7.78
N ASN A 229 -26.20 3.18 -7.80
CA ASN A 229 -25.62 4.26 -6.99
C ASN A 229 -26.00 4.05 -5.51
N VAL A 230 -25.02 4.05 -4.61
CA VAL A 230 -25.21 3.73 -3.18
C VAL A 230 -26.15 4.73 -2.49
N VAL A 231 -26.05 6.03 -2.83
CA VAL A 231 -26.80 7.11 -2.20
C VAL A 231 -28.27 7.11 -2.64
N THR A 232 -28.51 6.97 -3.95
CA THR A 232 -29.87 7.09 -4.53
C THR A 232 -30.56 5.74 -4.69
N GLY A 233 -29.83 4.62 -4.68
CA GLY A 233 -30.33 3.30 -5.04
C GLY A 233 -30.72 3.14 -6.51
N ALA A 234 -30.47 4.16 -7.34
CA ALA A 234 -30.81 4.14 -8.75
C ALA A 234 -29.89 3.19 -9.53
N PRO A 235 -30.43 2.40 -10.48
CA PRO A 235 -29.63 1.55 -11.35
C PRO A 235 -28.79 2.43 -12.29
N THR A 236 -27.49 2.09 -12.41
CA THR A 236 -26.54 2.77 -13.30
C THR A 236 -26.23 1.91 -14.53
N ARG A 237 -26.14 0.59 -14.34
CA ARG A 237 -25.75 -0.33 -15.40
C ARG A 237 -26.26 -1.76 -15.13
N ILE A 238 -26.73 -2.45 -16.16
CA ILE A 238 -26.99 -3.90 -16.11
C ILE A 238 -25.68 -4.64 -16.37
N LEU A 239 -25.43 -5.68 -15.59
CA LEU A 239 -24.17 -6.44 -15.61
C LEU A 239 -24.41 -7.88 -16.05
N ASN A 240 -23.49 -8.42 -16.84
CA ASN A 240 -23.46 -9.83 -17.24
C ASN A 240 -22.61 -10.71 -16.32
N HIS A 241 -21.81 -10.09 -15.46
CA HIS A 241 -20.94 -10.75 -14.50
C HIS A 241 -20.59 -9.78 -13.35
N VAL A 242 -20.54 -10.31 -12.14
CA VAL A 242 -20.06 -9.62 -10.96
C VAL A 242 -19.04 -10.53 -10.24
N ALA A 243 -17.92 -9.97 -9.85
CA ALA A 243 -16.95 -10.58 -8.95
C ALA A 243 -16.92 -9.80 -7.64
N VAL A 244 -17.27 -10.44 -6.53
CA VAL A 244 -17.20 -9.84 -5.19
C VAL A 244 -15.95 -10.37 -4.50
N TYR A 245 -14.98 -9.51 -4.28
CA TYR A 245 -13.73 -9.81 -3.59
C TYR A 245 -13.90 -9.72 -2.08
N PRO A 246 -13.10 -10.47 -1.29
CA PRO A 246 -13.17 -10.41 0.17
C PRO A 246 -13.00 -8.99 0.74
N ALA A 247 -13.71 -8.72 1.83
CA ALA A 247 -13.62 -7.44 2.56
C ALA A 247 -12.39 -7.34 3.47
N SER A 248 -11.51 -8.35 3.46
CA SER A 248 -10.24 -8.37 4.17
C SER A 248 -9.21 -9.13 3.32
N HIS A 249 -7.95 -8.70 3.37
CA HIS A 249 -6.85 -9.47 2.77
C HIS A 249 -6.49 -10.73 3.57
N TYR A 250 -6.85 -10.78 4.86
CA TYR A 250 -6.61 -11.92 5.76
C TYR A 250 -7.83 -12.82 5.84
N VAL A 251 -8.24 -13.39 4.70
CA VAL A 251 -9.32 -14.38 4.63
C VAL A 251 -8.74 -15.77 4.49
N THR A 252 -9.40 -16.75 5.11
CA THR A 252 -9.01 -18.16 5.02
C THR A 252 -10.22 -19.05 5.21
N THR A 253 -10.15 -20.31 4.78
CA THR A 253 -11.24 -21.26 4.97
C THR A 253 -11.34 -21.72 6.43
N LYS A 254 -12.52 -22.21 6.80
CA LYS A 254 -12.77 -22.71 8.16
C LYS A 254 -11.81 -23.82 8.55
N GLU A 255 -11.53 -24.74 7.64
CA GLU A 255 -10.61 -25.87 7.86
C GLU A 255 -9.17 -25.39 8.12
N LYS A 256 -8.71 -24.39 7.37
CA LYS A 256 -7.39 -23.77 7.59
C LYS A 256 -7.34 -23.05 8.94
N MET A 257 -8.41 -22.35 9.34
CA MET A 257 -8.51 -21.69 10.64
C MET A 257 -8.49 -22.69 11.78
N GLU A 258 -9.25 -23.78 11.71
CA GLU A 258 -9.25 -24.85 12.73
C GLU A 258 -7.86 -25.49 12.89
N ARG A 259 -7.16 -25.76 11.78
CA ARG A 259 -5.77 -26.23 11.81
C ARG A 259 -4.86 -25.21 12.46
N ALA A 260 -4.97 -23.93 12.10
CA ALA A 260 -4.15 -22.86 12.66
C ALA A 260 -4.34 -22.73 14.17
N ILE A 261 -5.57 -22.80 14.66
CA ILE A 261 -5.89 -22.78 16.11
C ILE A 261 -5.21 -23.96 16.83
N GLY A 262 -5.22 -25.15 16.22
CA GLY A 262 -4.52 -26.31 16.76
C GLY A 262 -3.00 -26.10 16.88
N GLU A 263 -2.38 -25.45 15.91
CA GLU A 263 -0.96 -25.11 15.93
C GLU A 263 -0.64 -24.00 16.93
N ILE A 264 -1.47 -22.97 17.01
CA ILE A 264 -1.32 -21.87 17.98
C ILE A 264 -1.38 -22.43 19.42
N ARG A 265 -2.30 -23.35 19.72
CA ARG A 265 -2.40 -24.00 21.04
C ARG A 265 -1.14 -24.80 21.39
N ARG A 266 -0.55 -25.51 20.43
CA ARG A 266 0.72 -26.23 20.66
C ARG A 266 1.86 -25.27 20.94
N GLU A 267 2.02 -24.24 20.13
CA GLU A 267 3.06 -23.22 20.32
C GLU A 267 2.87 -22.49 21.67
N LEU A 268 1.63 -22.20 22.06
CA LEU A 268 1.31 -21.62 23.38
C LEU A 268 1.75 -22.55 24.51
N ALA A 269 1.39 -23.83 24.45
CA ALA A 269 1.75 -24.78 25.48
C ALA A 269 3.28 -24.92 25.66
N GLU A 270 4.01 -25.00 24.54
CA GLU A 270 5.47 -25.04 24.53
C GLU A 270 6.08 -23.76 25.12
N ARG A 271 5.55 -22.57 24.73
CA ARG A 271 6.06 -21.29 25.22
C ARG A 271 5.78 -21.06 26.70
N VAL A 272 4.60 -21.44 27.18
CA VAL A 272 4.23 -21.39 28.61
C VAL A 272 5.13 -22.28 29.42
N ALA A 273 5.33 -23.56 29.02
CA ALA A 273 6.22 -24.47 29.68
C ALA A 273 7.67 -23.95 29.77
N TRP A 274 8.13 -23.32 28.70
CA TRP A 274 9.45 -22.69 28.69
C TRP A 274 9.56 -21.53 29.68
N PHE A 275 8.56 -20.65 29.78
CA PHE A 275 8.55 -19.55 30.75
C PHE A 275 8.51 -20.09 32.20
N GLU A 276 7.66 -21.08 32.48
CA GLU A 276 7.53 -21.69 33.80
C GLU A 276 8.84 -22.36 34.23
N ALA A 277 9.50 -23.12 33.35
CA ALA A 277 10.78 -23.76 33.60
C ALA A 277 11.92 -22.75 33.87
N ASN A 278 11.80 -21.52 33.36
CA ASN A 278 12.77 -20.45 33.59
C ASN A 278 12.35 -19.48 34.72
N GLY A 279 11.32 -19.81 35.51
CA GLY A 279 10.84 -18.98 36.62
C GLY A 279 10.12 -17.70 36.22
N ARG A 280 9.73 -17.58 34.96
CA ARG A 280 9.09 -16.38 34.36
C ARG A 280 7.55 -16.53 34.39
N LEU A 281 6.99 -16.60 35.59
CA LEU A 281 5.56 -16.92 35.79
C LEU A 281 4.62 -15.79 35.26
N LEU A 282 5.04 -14.54 35.38
CA LEU A 282 4.26 -13.40 34.87
C LEU A 282 4.12 -13.46 33.36
N GLU A 283 5.20 -13.72 32.65
CA GLU A 283 5.21 -13.86 31.19
C GLU A 283 4.41 -15.09 30.75
N ALA A 284 4.49 -16.20 31.49
CA ALA A 284 3.67 -17.38 31.23
C ALA A 284 2.17 -17.07 31.35
N GLN A 285 1.75 -16.35 32.40
CA GLN A 285 0.35 -15.95 32.59
C GLN A 285 -0.10 -15.00 31.49
N ARG A 286 0.71 -14.00 31.18
CA ARG A 286 0.42 -12.95 30.18
C ARG A 286 0.19 -13.56 28.80
N ILE A 287 1.11 -14.39 28.32
CA ILE A 287 0.98 -15.00 27.00
C ILE A 287 -0.20 -15.98 26.94
N ARG A 288 -0.47 -16.71 28.02
CA ARG A 288 -1.62 -17.62 28.09
C ARG A 288 -2.93 -16.84 27.95
N GLN A 289 -3.17 -15.84 28.80
CA GLN A 289 -4.40 -15.05 28.77
C GLN A 289 -4.64 -14.39 27.41
N ARG A 290 -3.61 -13.78 26.84
CA ARG A 290 -3.73 -13.12 25.54
C ARG A 290 -4.05 -14.09 24.42
N THR A 291 -3.32 -15.19 24.34
CA THR A 291 -3.47 -16.14 23.25
C THR A 291 -4.77 -16.93 23.34
N GLU A 292 -5.22 -17.31 24.56
CA GLU A 292 -6.51 -17.97 24.76
C GLU A 292 -7.67 -17.06 24.33
N TYR A 293 -7.63 -15.77 24.69
CA TYR A 293 -8.60 -14.79 24.25
C TYR A 293 -8.60 -14.63 22.71
N ASP A 294 -7.42 -14.52 22.09
CA ASP A 294 -7.32 -14.42 20.63
C ASP A 294 -7.88 -15.69 19.94
N ILE A 295 -7.66 -16.87 20.51
CA ILE A 295 -8.21 -18.15 20.01
C ILE A 295 -9.74 -18.17 20.11
N GLU A 296 -10.31 -17.74 21.24
CA GLU A 296 -11.76 -17.64 21.43
C GLU A 296 -12.39 -16.73 20.38
N MET A 297 -11.83 -15.55 20.17
CA MET A 297 -12.29 -14.62 19.14
C MET A 297 -12.20 -15.22 17.73
N MET A 298 -11.10 -15.94 17.42
CA MET A 298 -10.95 -16.63 16.13
C MET A 298 -11.98 -17.75 15.93
N GLN A 299 -12.35 -18.47 17.01
CA GLN A 299 -13.36 -19.53 16.95
C GLN A 299 -14.77 -18.99 16.76
N GLU A 300 -15.14 -17.93 17.49
CA GLU A 300 -16.50 -17.37 17.47
C GLU A 300 -16.72 -16.44 16.25
N LEU A 301 -15.77 -15.55 15.98
CA LEU A 301 -15.89 -14.53 14.93
C LEU A 301 -15.07 -14.84 13.67
N GLY A 302 -14.18 -15.85 13.75
CA GLY A 302 -13.19 -16.17 12.72
C GLY A 302 -12.10 -15.09 12.58
N TYR A 303 -11.98 -14.16 13.52
CA TYR A 303 -11.05 -13.04 13.52
C TYR A 303 -10.69 -12.62 14.95
N CYS A 304 -9.49 -12.07 15.15
CA CYS A 304 -9.10 -11.41 16.40
C CYS A 304 -8.29 -10.13 16.12
N SER A 305 -8.26 -9.22 17.09
CA SER A 305 -7.39 -8.04 17.01
C SER A 305 -5.92 -8.47 16.98
N GLY A 306 -5.17 -8.05 15.94
CA GLY A 306 -3.79 -8.47 15.74
C GLY A 306 -3.64 -9.84 15.08
N ILE A 307 -4.65 -10.32 14.34
CA ILE A 307 -4.64 -11.61 13.62
C ILE A 307 -3.41 -11.77 12.70
N GLU A 308 -2.85 -10.67 12.24
CA GLU A 308 -1.63 -10.65 11.44
C GLU A 308 -0.43 -11.30 12.16
N ASN A 309 -0.39 -11.29 13.51
CA ASN A 309 0.66 -11.96 14.28
C ASN A 309 0.61 -13.49 14.15
N TYR A 310 -0.50 -14.04 13.74
CA TYR A 310 -0.73 -15.46 13.48
C TYR A 310 -0.68 -15.80 11.97
N SER A 311 -0.37 -14.85 11.10
CA SER A 311 -0.44 -14.99 9.64
C SER A 311 0.38 -16.17 9.10
N ARG A 312 1.55 -16.47 9.70
CA ARG A 312 2.36 -17.63 9.35
C ARG A 312 1.59 -18.95 9.56
N VAL A 313 1.01 -19.09 10.75
CA VAL A 313 0.29 -20.30 11.15
C VAL A 313 -1.00 -20.45 10.31
N ILE A 314 -1.74 -19.37 10.12
CA ILE A 314 -2.97 -19.34 9.31
C ILE A 314 -2.69 -19.77 7.87
N SER A 315 -1.64 -19.24 7.26
CA SER A 315 -1.24 -19.61 5.89
C SER A 315 -0.55 -20.98 5.79
N GLY A 316 -0.18 -21.60 6.92
CA GLY A 316 0.51 -22.89 6.95
C GLY A 316 1.95 -22.82 6.46
N ARG A 317 2.58 -21.64 6.49
CA ARG A 317 3.98 -21.45 6.10
C ARG A 317 4.95 -22.01 7.15
N ALA A 318 6.12 -22.45 6.70
CA ALA A 318 7.18 -22.89 7.59
C ALA A 318 7.71 -21.72 8.46
N PRO A 319 8.18 -21.98 9.70
CA PRO A 319 8.82 -20.98 10.52
C PRO A 319 10.00 -20.31 9.80
N GLY A 320 10.08 -18.97 9.90
CA GLY A 320 11.13 -18.16 9.27
C GLY A 320 10.91 -17.87 7.77
N SER A 321 9.89 -18.45 7.15
CA SER A 321 9.59 -18.19 5.73
C SER A 321 9.17 -16.73 5.48
N ALA A 322 9.38 -16.27 4.26
CA ALA A 322 8.95 -14.93 3.84
C ALA A 322 7.42 -14.81 3.86
N PRO A 323 6.85 -13.68 4.28
CA PRO A 323 5.41 -13.44 4.17
C PRO A 323 4.99 -13.25 2.72
N MET A 324 3.71 -13.50 2.42
CA MET A 324 3.09 -13.02 1.19
C MET A 324 2.87 -11.53 1.28
N THR A 325 3.12 -10.82 0.19
CA THR A 325 3.08 -9.35 0.11
C THR A 325 2.32 -8.90 -1.12
N LEU A 326 2.17 -7.60 -1.35
CA LEU A 326 1.57 -7.09 -2.59
C LEU A 326 2.28 -7.61 -3.84
N ILE A 327 3.61 -7.81 -3.77
CA ILE A 327 4.41 -8.28 -4.91
C ILE A 327 3.94 -9.66 -5.37
N ASP A 328 3.52 -10.51 -4.43
CA ASP A 328 3.05 -11.87 -4.72
C ASP A 328 1.65 -11.90 -5.39
N TYR A 329 0.95 -10.76 -5.47
CA TYR A 329 -0.31 -10.59 -6.23
C TYR A 329 -0.07 -10.25 -7.71
N PHE A 330 1.12 -9.77 -8.05
CA PHE A 330 1.46 -9.45 -9.42
C PHE A 330 1.71 -10.73 -10.25
N PRO A 331 1.40 -10.70 -11.55
CA PRO A 331 1.85 -11.77 -12.46
C PRO A 331 3.37 -11.70 -12.62
N GLU A 332 3.98 -12.84 -12.99
CA GLU A 332 5.45 -12.99 -13.09
C GLU A 332 6.14 -11.98 -14.03
N ASP A 333 5.42 -11.49 -15.02
CA ASP A 333 5.95 -10.58 -16.06
C ASP A 333 5.81 -9.10 -15.71
N PHE A 334 5.49 -8.75 -14.47
CA PHE A 334 5.39 -7.35 -14.08
C PHE A 334 6.74 -6.62 -14.12
N ILE A 335 6.68 -5.29 -14.21
CA ILE A 335 7.85 -4.42 -14.20
C ILE A 335 7.85 -3.61 -12.90
N LEU A 336 9.01 -3.53 -12.24
CA LEU A 336 9.22 -2.65 -11.11
C LEU A 336 9.93 -1.36 -11.54
N PHE A 337 9.33 -0.21 -11.24
CA PHE A 337 10.03 1.06 -11.21
C PHE A 337 10.29 1.47 -9.76
N VAL A 338 11.52 1.83 -9.43
CA VAL A 338 11.89 2.34 -8.11
C VAL A 338 12.23 3.81 -8.23
N ASP A 339 11.30 4.65 -7.83
CA ASP A 339 11.49 6.11 -7.90
C ASP A 339 12.36 6.59 -6.74
N GLU A 340 13.21 7.59 -7.02
CA GLU A 340 14.25 8.06 -6.11
C GLU A 340 15.00 6.89 -5.45
N SER A 341 15.50 5.97 -6.28
CA SER A 341 16.04 4.66 -5.87
C SER A 341 17.15 4.76 -4.84
N HIS A 342 17.97 5.82 -4.89
CA HIS A 342 19.04 6.10 -3.95
C HIS A 342 18.55 6.32 -2.50
N VAL A 343 17.25 6.62 -2.28
CA VAL A 343 16.60 6.72 -0.97
C VAL A 343 15.74 5.48 -0.72
N THR A 344 14.99 5.04 -1.73
CA THR A 344 13.99 3.98 -1.61
C THR A 344 14.61 2.62 -1.30
N LEU A 345 15.70 2.24 -1.98
CA LEU A 345 16.33 0.93 -1.74
C LEU A 345 16.98 0.82 -0.35
N PRO A 346 17.72 1.82 0.16
CA PRO A 346 18.17 1.81 1.56
C PRO A 346 17.05 1.69 2.58
N GLN A 347 15.89 2.32 2.32
CA GLN A 347 14.71 2.19 3.18
C GLN A 347 14.18 0.75 3.19
N VAL A 348 14.02 0.10 2.03
CA VAL A 348 13.61 -1.30 1.94
C VAL A 348 14.55 -2.20 2.75
N ARG A 349 15.87 -1.97 2.70
CA ARG A 349 16.86 -2.73 3.47
C ARG A 349 16.74 -2.55 4.98
N ALA A 350 16.34 -1.36 5.44
CA ALA A 350 16.27 -1.03 6.86
C ALA A 350 15.02 -1.60 7.55
N MET A 351 13.91 -1.82 6.83
CA MET A 351 12.60 -2.15 7.40
C MET A 351 12.61 -3.42 8.25
N TYR A 352 13.24 -4.49 7.77
CA TYR A 352 13.26 -5.78 8.48
C TYR A 352 13.90 -5.70 9.86
N ARG A 353 15.04 -5.02 9.98
CA ARG A 353 15.78 -4.95 11.25
C ARG A 353 15.03 -4.18 12.32
N GLY A 354 14.37 -3.08 11.96
CA GLY A 354 13.56 -2.28 12.88
C GLY A 354 12.36 -3.06 13.42
N ASP A 355 11.64 -3.79 12.57
CA ASP A 355 10.52 -4.63 12.99
C ASP A 355 10.98 -5.80 13.89
N ARG A 356 12.07 -6.46 13.55
CA ARG A 356 12.63 -7.57 14.31
C ARG A 356 13.01 -7.16 15.73
N SER A 357 13.76 -6.07 15.88
CA SER A 357 14.20 -5.59 17.20
C SER A 357 13.03 -5.30 18.14
N ARG A 358 11.97 -4.68 17.63
CA ARG A 358 10.74 -4.40 18.38
C ARG A 358 10.04 -5.68 18.83
N LYS A 359 9.94 -6.69 17.97
CA LYS A 359 9.27 -7.96 18.28
C LYS A 359 10.05 -8.85 19.24
N GLU A 360 11.37 -8.74 19.27
CA GLU A 360 12.20 -9.50 20.21
C GLU A 360 11.78 -9.25 21.65
N THR A 361 11.58 -7.99 22.04
CA THR A 361 11.10 -7.67 23.40
C THR A 361 9.67 -8.17 23.65
N LEU A 362 8.77 -8.06 22.68
CA LEU A 362 7.39 -8.55 22.82
C LEU A 362 7.32 -10.07 23.03
N VAL A 363 8.12 -10.83 22.31
CA VAL A 363 8.17 -12.30 22.43
C VAL A 363 8.92 -12.71 23.69
N GLU A 364 10.03 -12.05 24.01
CA GLU A 364 10.81 -12.38 25.20
C GLU A 364 10.02 -12.16 26.49
N TYR A 365 9.20 -11.11 26.57
CA TYR A 365 8.43 -10.75 27.75
C TYR A 365 6.97 -11.23 27.74
N GLY A 366 6.62 -12.20 26.86
CA GLY A 366 5.34 -12.90 26.88
C GLY A 366 4.15 -12.09 26.36
N PHE A 367 4.35 -11.07 25.56
CA PHE A 367 3.27 -10.33 24.89
C PHE A 367 2.83 -10.98 23.58
N ARG A 368 3.75 -11.68 22.89
CA ARG A 368 3.49 -12.37 21.63
C ARG A 368 4.15 -13.73 21.58
N LEU A 369 3.54 -14.65 20.81
CA LEU A 369 4.14 -15.95 20.51
C LEU A 369 5.32 -15.79 19.52
N PRO A 370 6.27 -16.74 19.48
CA PRO A 370 7.39 -16.73 18.54
C PRO A 370 6.95 -16.62 17.05
N SER A 371 5.80 -17.18 16.68
CA SER A 371 5.24 -17.07 15.33
C SER A 371 5.01 -15.61 14.87
N ALA A 372 4.85 -14.66 15.79
CA ALA A 372 4.73 -13.25 15.48
C ALA A 372 5.96 -12.65 14.78
N PHE A 373 7.14 -13.29 14.92
CA PHE A 373 8.33 -12.90 14.18
C PHE A 373 8.18 -13.00 12.66
N ASP A 374 7.30 -13.87 12.18
CA ASP A 374 7.09 -14.13 10.75
C ASP A 374 6.00 -13.22 10.13
N ASN A 375 5.33 -12.39 10.94
CA ASN A 375 4.59 -11.24 10.48
C ASN A 375 5.54 -10.04 10.37
N ARG A 376 6.24 -9.91 9.27
CA ARG A 376 7.34 -8.97 9.09
C ARG A 376 7.42 -8.47 7.66
N PRO A 377 8.11 -7.36 7.40
CA PRO A 377 8.46 -7.01 6.03
C PRO A 377 9.43 -8.04 5.43
N LEU A 378 9.50 -8.08 4.11
CA LEU A 378 10.52 -8.87 3.41
C LEU A 378 11.92 -8.42 3.84
N LYS A 379 12.83 -9.40 3.93
CA LYS A 379 14.26 -9.09 3.88
C LYS A 379 14.61 -8.59 2.48
N TYR A 380 15.72 -7.86 2.36
CA TYR A 380 16.09 -7.33 1.06
C TYR A 380 16.32 -8.42 0.01
N GLU A 381 16.95 -9.53 0.39
CA GLU A 381 17.21 -10.68 -0.48
C GLU A 381 15.90 -11.37 -0.91
N GLU A 382 14.90 -11.37 -0.03
CA GLU A 382 13.57 -11.91 -0.35
C GLU A 382 12.78 -11.00 -1.29
N PHE A 383 12.96 -9.68 -1.15
CA PHE A 383 12.43 -8.69 -2.09
C PHE A 383 13.10 -8.82 -3.45
N ASP A 384 14.44 -8.82 -3.49
CA ASP A 384 15.24 -8.93 -4.70
C ASP A 384 14.90 -10.19 -5.51
N ALA A 385 14.73 -11.33 -4.81
CA ALA A 385 14.38 -12.61 -5.44
C ALA A 385 12.99 -12.65 -6.13
N ARG A 386 12.10 -11.71 -5.80
CA ARG A 386 10.76 -11.59 -6.41
C ARG A 386 10.73 -10.66 -7.62
N ILE A 387 11.81 -9.92 -7.85
CA ILE A 387 11.90 -8.93 -8.92
C ILE A 387 12.67 -9.53 -10.09
N HIS A 388 12.01 -9.67 -11.22
CA HIS A 388 12.63 -10.18 -12.43
C HIS A 388 13.21 -9.07 -13.29
N GLN A 389 12.53 -7.92 -13.34
CA GLN A 389 12.98 -6.76 -14.10
C GLN A 389 12.67 -5.47 -13.33
N ALA A 390 13.67 -4.62 -13.17
CA ALA A 390 13.57 -3.34 -12.48
C ALA A 390 14.20 -2.19 -13.26
N VAL A 391 13.60 -1.02 -13.14
CA VAL A 391 14.17 0.25 -13.59
C VAL A 391 14.33 1.16 -12.37
N TYR A 392 15.55 1.48 -12.03
CA TYR A 392 15.92 2.40 -10.96
C TYR A 392 15.92 3.83 -11.49
N VAL A 393 15.03 4.66 -10.97
CA VAL A 393 14.84 6.04 -11.42
C VAL A 393 15.47 6.99 -10.40
N SER A 394 16.46 7.78 -10.77
CA SER A 394 17.11 8.71 -9.88
C SER A 394 17.89 9.79 -10.65
N ALA A 395 17.99 10.97 -10.05
CA ALA A 395 18.96 11.99 -10.50
C ALA A 395 20.38 11.68 -10.01
N THR A 396 20.51 10.95 -8.91
CA THR A 396 21.77 10.64 -8.22
C THR A 396 21.81 9.17 -7.80
N PRO A 397 21.80 8.22 -8.77
CA PRO A 397 21.81 6.78 -8.43
C PRO A 397 23.06 6.44 -7.62
N GLY A 398 22.89 5.60 -6.60
CA GLY A 398 23.96 5.14 -5.72
C GLY A 398 24.88 4.11 -6.38
N ALA A 399 25.89 3.65 -5.63
CA ALA A 399 26.83 2.64 -6.11
C ALA A 399 26.11 1.32 -6.44
N TYR A 400 25.16 0.93 -5.59
CA TYR A 400 24.38 -0.32 -5.76
C TYR A 400 23.67 -0.38 -7.11
N GLU A 401 22.92 0.66 -7.46
CA GLU A 401 22.16 0.71 -8.72
C GLU A 401 23.09 0.70 -9.93
N ARG A 402 24.21 1.41 -9.84
CA ARG A 402 25.21 1.49 -10.92
C ARG A 402 25.96 0.17 -11.15
N GLU A 403 26.26 -0.56 -10.08
CA GLU A 403 26.97 -1.85 -10.15
C GLU A 403 26.08 -2.96 -10.72
N ARG A 404 24.76 -2.92 -10.45
CA ARG A 404 23.81 -3.93 -10.91
C ARG A 404 23.19 -3.63 -12.26
N ALA A 405 23.21 -2.37 -12.68
CA ALA A 405 22.60 -1.96 -13.94
C ALA A 405 23.28 -2.62 -15.15
N GLY A 406 22.52 -3.42 -15.89
CA GLY A 406 22.96 -3.88 -17.21
C GLY A 406 22.94 -2.76 -18.25
N GLN A 407 22.23 -1.66 -17.96
CA GLN A 407 22.14 -0.49 -18.83
C GLN A 407 21.80 0.76 -18.01
N ILE A 408 22.37 1.90 -18.42
CA ILE A 408 22.05 3.23 -17.88
C ILE A 408 21.56 4.09 -19.04
N ALA A 409 20.30 4.55 -18.94
CA ALA A 409 19.74 5.55 -19.84
C ALA A 409 19.84 6.93 -19.17
N GLU A 410 20.40 7.89 -19.86
CA GLU A 410 20.59 9.26 -19.35
C GLU A 410 19.50 10.19 -19.89
N GLN A 411 19.01 11.06 -19.02
CA GLN A 411 17.99 12.08 -19.34
C GLN A 411 18.35 13.38 -18.63
N VAL A 412 19.27 14.14 -19.19
CA VAL A 412 19.85 15.34 -18.58
C VAL A 412 19.27 16.64 -19.11
N ILE A 413 18.63 16.62 -20.29
CA ILE A 413 18.00 17.78 -20.88
C ILE A 413 16.62 18.01 -20.22
N ARG A 414 16.36 19.25 -19.77
CA ARG A 414 15.03 19.67 -19.33
C ARG A 414 14.20 20.13 -20.52
N PRO A 415 13.10 19.44 -20.88
CA PRO A 415 12.27 19.81 -22.04
C PRO A 415 11.67 21.22 -21.94
N THR A 416 11.49 21.72 -20.70
CA THR A 416 10.93 23.06 -20.46
C THR A 416 11.86 24.20 -20.87
N GLY A 417 13.15 23.95 -21.10
CA GLY A 417 14.18 24.96 -21.34
C GLY A 417 14.45 25.88 -20.15
N LEU A 418 13.89 25.59 -18.96
CA LEU A 418 14.12 26.36 -17.75
C LEU A 418 15.54 26.09 -17.21
N LEU A 419 16.27 27.14 -17.01
CA LEU A 419 17.60 27.06 -16.38
C LEU A 419 17.49 26.80 -14.89
N ASP A 420 18.56 26.29 -14.30
CA ASP A 420 18.70 26.21 -12.85
C ASP A 420 18.58 27.61 -12.22
N PRO A 421 17.95 27.70 -11.02
CA PRO A 421 17.84 28.98 -10.33
C PRO A 421 19.23 29.51 -9.97
N ARG A 422 19.38 30.83 -10.04
CA ARG A 422 20.57 31.50 -9.56
C ARG A 422 20.69 31.30 -8.05
N ILE A 423 21.84 30.83 -7.58
CA ILE A 423 22.16 30.62 -6.17
C ILE A 423 22.98 31.80 -5.66
N GLU A 424 22.53 32.39 -4.55
CA GLU A 424 23.29 33.40 -3.82
C GLU A 424 23.57 32.88 -2.41
N VAL A 425 24.83 32.85 -2.01
CA VAL A 425 25.26 32.47 -0.65
C VAL A 425 25.41 33.74 0.15
N ARG A 426 24.73 33.82 1.30
CA ARG A 426 24.72 34.97 2.18
C ARG A 426 25.21 34.59 3.60
N PRO A 427 25.76 35.56 4.40
CA PRO A 427 26.18 35.31 5.76
C PRO A 427 25.04 34.78 6.65
N VAL A 428 25.42 33.96 7.65
CA VAL A 428 24.46 33.45 8.63
C VAL A 428 24.02 34.54 9.64
N GLU A 429 24.95 35.45 9.96
CA GLU A 429 24.66 36.57 10.86
C GLU A 429 23.64 37.52 10.23
N GLY A 430 22.54 37.79 10.96
CA GLY A 430 21.43 38.61 10.45
C GLY A 430 20.55 37.94 9.40
N GLN A 431 20.70 36.61 9.17
CA GLN A 431 19.99 35.89 8.11
C GLN A 431 18.46 36.01 8.16
N ILE A 432 17.87 36.13 9.37
CA ILE A 432 16.40 36.23 9.51
C ILE A 432 15.89 37.57 9.06
N ASP A 433 16.59 38.66 9.41
CA ASP A 433 16.23 40.01 8.98
C ASP A 433 16.41 40.19 7.47
N ASP A 434 17.49 39.63 6.92
CA ASP A 434 17.75 39.60 5.48
C ASP A 434 16.64 38.80 4.75
N LEU A 435 16.25 37.63 5.27
CA LEU A 435 15.15 36.83 4.73
C LEU A 435 13.81 37.56 4.76
N ILE A 436 13.49 38.29 5.84
CA ILE A 436 12.27 39.12 5.92
C ILE A 436 12.30 40.20 4.83
N GLY A 437 13.46 40.82 4.61
CA GLY A 437 13.66 41.80 3.52
C GLY A 437 13.33 41.20 2.15
N GLU A 438 13.86 40.04 1.85
CA GLU A 438 13.58 39.31 0.59
C GLU A 438 12.11 38.89 0.47
N ILE A 439 11.49 38.37 1.55
CA ILE A 439 10.07 37.99 1.56
C ILE A 439 9.21 39.21 1.21
N ASN A 440 9.47 40.34 1.85
CA ASN A 440 8.74 41.60 1.59
C ASN A 440 8.91 42.07 0.14
N ALA A 441 10.13 42.01 -0.38
CA ALA A 441 10.43 42.39 -1.78
C ALA A 441 9.72 41.49 -2.80
N ARG A 442 9.58 40.19 -2.50
CA ARG A 442 8.85 39.23 -3.33
C ARG A 442 7.33 39.42 -3.20
N THR A 443 6.84 39.63 -1.99
CA THR A 443 5.42 39.88 -1.74
C THR A 443 4.93 41.14 -2.43
N ALA A 444 5.74 42.20 -2.46
CA ALA A 444 5.43 43.42 -3.20
C ALA A 444 5.26 43.19 -4.71
N LYS A 445 5.87 42.14 -5.26
CA LYS A 445 5.74 41.69 -6.64
C LYS A 445 4.67 40.61 -6.84
N ASN A 446 3.85 40.34 -5.83
CA ASN A 446 2.85 39.27 -5.80
C ASN A 446 3.45 37.87 -6.03
N GLN A 447 4.68 37.66 -5.55
CA GLN A 447 5.40 36.39 -5.58
C GLN A 447 5.33 35.68 -4.23
N ARG A 448 5.68 34.39 -4.21
CA ARG A 448 5.75 33.57 -3.00
C ARG A 448 7.21 33.18 -2.71
N THR A 449 7.50 32.93 -1.43
CA THR A 449 8.82 32.49 -0.97
C THR A 449 8.67 31.13 -0.29
N LEU A 450 9.53 30.17 -0.66
CA LEU A 450 9.66 28.90 0.01
C LEU A 450 10.91 28.95 0.91
N VAL A 451 10.73 28.70 2.20
CA VAL A 451 11.81 28.70 3.19
C VAL A 451 12.02 27.28 3.70
N THR A 452 13.24 26.75 3.54
CA THR A 452 13.59 25.41 4.03
C THR A 452 14.44 25.51 5.29
N THR A 453 14.11 24.72 6.30
CA THR A 453 14.84 24.64 7.58
C THR A 453 15.41 23.23 7.79
N LEU A 454 16.38 23.11 8.68
CA LEU A 454 17.05 21.82 8.98
C LEU A 454 16.18 20.90 9.86
N THR A 455 15.28 21.45 10.68
CA THR A 455 14.46 20.67 11.62
C THR A 455 13.00 21.13 11.62
N VAL A 456 12.09 20.21 12.01
CA VAL A 456 10.68 20.52 12.23
C VAL A 456 10.50 21.65 13.21
N LYS A 457 11.18 21.61 14.35
CA LYS A 457 11.12 22.66 15.38
C LYS A 457 11.51 24.03 14.83
N MET A 458 12.57 24.10 14.02
CA MET A 458 12.96 25.38 13.39
C MET A 458 11.89 25.89 12.43
N ALA A 459 11.19 25.01 11.70
CA ALA A 459 10.10 25.44 10.83
C ALA A 459 8.93 26.02 11.63
N GLU A 460 8.56 25.39 12.74
CA GLU A 460 7.49 25.85 13.64
C GLU A 460 7.86 27.17 14.31
N ASP A 461 9.04 27.24 14.93
CA ASP A 461 9.54 28.46 15.61
C ASP A 461 9.64 29.65 14.64
N LEU A 462 10.18 29.41 13.43
CA LEU A 462 10.30 30.45 12.41
C LEU A 462 8.94 30.91 11.88
N THR A 463 7.97 29.99 11.76
CA THR A 463 6.61 30.32 11.34
C THR A 463 5.91 31.18 12.39
N ALA A 464 6.06 30.85 13.70
CA ALA A 464 5.54 31.65 14.78
C ALA A 464 6.12 33.08 14.73
N TYR A 465 7.45 33.19 14.61
CA TYR A 465 8.14 34.48 14.51
C TYR A 465 7.68 35.31 13.29
N PHE A 466 7.53 34.71 12.12
CA PHE A 466 7.04 35.42 10.94
C PHE A 466 5.58 35.85 11.08
N THR A 467 4.73 35.05 11.73
CA THR A 467 3.34 35.39 12.00
C THR A 467 3.25 36.62 12.93
N ASP A 468 4.07 36.65 14.00
CA ASP A 468 4.17 37.78 14.92
C ASP A 468 4.69 39.05 14.21
N ALA A 469 5.58 38.86 13.20
CA ALA A 469 6.05 39.96 12.35
C ALA A 469 5.03 40.37 11.25
N GLY A 470 3.83 39.80 11.25
CA GLY A 470 2.75 40.14 10.32
C GLY A 470 2.91 39.51 8.91
N ILE A 471 3.79 38.54 8.73
CA ILE A 471 3.98 37.81 7.49
C ILE A 471 2.99 36.64 7.43
N ARG A 472 2.21 36.53 6.36
CA ARG A 472 1.30 35.40 6.12
C ARG A 472 2.12 34.19 5.68
N CYS A 473 2.30 33.22 6.52
CA CYS A 473 3.06 31.99 6.27
C CYS A 473 2.38 30.76 6.86
N ARG A 474 2.82 29.58 6.39
CA ARG A 474 2.46 28.26 6.95
C ARG A 474 3.72 27.39 6.90
N TYR A 475 3.82 26.44 7.82
CA TYR A 475 4.84 25.40 7.76
C TYR A 475 4.29 24.13 7.14
N LEU A 476 5.19 23.31 6.63
CA LEU A 476 4.89 21.98 6.07
C LEU A 476 5.96 20.99 6.54
N HIS A 477 5.55 19.93 7.19
CA HIS A 477 6.41 18.82 7.60
C HIS A 477 5.63 17.50 7.64
N HIS A 478 6.30 16.38 7.95
CA HIS A 478 5.75 15.02 7.88
C HIS A 478 4.57 14.72 8.83
N ASN A 479 4.34 15.54 9.85
CA ASN A 479 3.20 15.39 10.78
C ASN A 479 1.92 16.09 10.30
N ILE A 480 1.97 16.81 9.17
CA ILE A 480 0.77 17.46 8.60
C ILE A 480 0.01 16.42 7.80
N GLY A 481 -1.31 16.36 7.98
CA GLY A 481 -2.18 15.44 7.28
C GLY A 481 -2.11 15.61 5.75
N SER A 482 -2.19 14.51 5.01
CA SER A 482 -2.03 14.48 3.55
C SER A 482 -3.11 15.27 2.78
N ILE A 483 -4.14 15.77 3.47
CA ILE A 483 -5.26 16.54 2.91
C ILE A 483 -5.10 18.05 3.16
N GLU A 484 -4.29 18.46 4.12
CA GLU A 484 -3.96 19.88 4.41
C GLU A 484 -2.84 20.38 3.50
#